data_ad358676e2a3bde108c165da2a8dfe9d
#
_entry.id   ad358676e2a3bde108c165da2a8dfe9d
#
_cell.length_a   1.000
_cell.length_b   1.000
_cell.length_c   1.000
_cell.angle_alpha   90.00
_cell.angle_beta   90.00
_cell.angle_gamma   90.00
#
_symmetry.space_group_name_H-M   'P 1'
#
loop_
_entity.id
_entity.type
_entity.pdbx_description
1 polymer ?
#
loop_
_entity_poly.entity_id
_entity_poly.type
_entity_poly.pdbx_seq_one_letter_code
_entity_poly.pdbx_strand_id
1 'polypeptide(L)'
;MASKDGGVYVVGAGLAGLRCARRLHDKGVAATVLEASDGVGGRVRTDRVEDFLLDRGFQVLLTAYPEANDALDYRELELHPFYPGAMIRTGGKLVTVADPFRRRWDGLRTALAPVGGLGDKLNVAKLRRRVTAGSLEELFARPETTTREALAAGGFSEVMVDRFFRPLFGGVLLDHELGTSSRMFEFVYRMFALGDVALPTRGMGAIPEQLAGGLPPGCVRLGQRVRELHDGGVTLADGET
;
A
#
# COMPACT_ATOMS: atom_id res chain seq x y z
N MET A 1 -5.14 21.33 14.45
CA MET A 1 -5.20 22.27 15.58
C MET A 1 -4.19 23.38 15.34
N ALA A 2 -4.52 24.63 15.63
CA ALA A 2 -3.59 25.75 15.43
C ALA A 2 -2.54 25.77 16.54
N SER A 3 -1.27 25.97 16.18
CA SER A 3 -0.19 26.19 17.14
C SER A 3 -0.25 27.62 17.72
N LYS A 4 0.43 27.89 18.85
CA LYS A 4 0.56 29.24 19.42
C LYS A 4 1.06 30.28 18.39
N ASP A 5 1.74 29.83 17.35
CA ASP A 5 2.28 30.65 16.26
C ASP A 5 1.41 30.64 14.98
N GLY A 6 0.13 30.23 15.08
CA GLY A 6 -0.82 30.21 13.95
C GLY A 6 -0.64 29.01 12.99
N GLY A 7 0.16 28.00 13.33
CA GLY A 7 0.39 26.78 12.55
C GLY A 7 -0.53 25.63 12.94
N VAL A 8 -0.32 24.47 12.30
CA VAL A 8 -1.05 23.22 12.53
C VAL A 8 -0.14 22.16 13.14
N TYR A 9 -0.56 21.54 14.22
CA TYR A 9 0.09 20.33 14.72
C TYR A 9 -0.44 19.09 13.99
N VAL A 10 0.48 18.26 13.50
CA VAL A 10 0.22 16.95 12.91
C VAL A 10 0.78 15.88 13.85
N VAL A 11 -0.07 15.03 14.40
CA VAL A 11 0.35 14.01 15.35
C VAL A 11 0.70 12.71 14.62
N GLY A 12 1.96 12.32 14.69
CA GLY A 12 2.54 11.14 14.06
C GLY A 12 3.22 11.41 12.72
N ALA A 13 4.47 10.97 12.59
CA ALA A 13 5.29 11.03 11.37
C ALA A 13 5.21 9.74 10.54
N GLY A 14 4.06 9.07 10.52
CA GLY A 14 3.76 8.04 9.52
C GLY A 14 3.49 8.66 8.15
N LEU A 15 3.29 7.83 7.11
CA LEU A 15 3.06 8.32 5.72
C LEU A 15 1.93 9.35 5.64
N ALA A 16 0.81 9.10 6.32
CA ALA A 16 -0.34 10.02 6.32
C ALA A 16 -0.01 11.38 6.94
N GLY A 17 0.68 11.39 8.08
CA GLY A 17 1.08 12.64 8.76
C GLY A 17 2.10 13.42 7.96
N LEU A 18 3.12 12.76 7.41
CA LEU A 18 4.13 13.40 6.56
C LEU A 18 3.48 13.98 5.29
N ARG A 19 2.58 13.23 4.65
CA ARG A 19 1.86 13.72 3.47
C ARG A 19 0.94 14.89 3.80
N CYS A 20 0.25 14.85 4.94
CA CYS A 20 -0.57 15.96 5.44
C CYS A 20 0.29 17.22 5.63
N ALA A 21 1.40 17.11 6.35
CA ALA A 21 2.31 18.23 6.58
C ALA A 21 2.86 18.80 5.26
N ARG A 22 3.22 17.94 4.30
CA ARG A 22 3.67 18.37 2.97
C ARG A 22 2.57 19.16 2.24
N ARG A 23 1.32 18.64 2.21
CA ARG A 23 0.19 19.35 1.60
C ARG A 23 -0.11 20.70 2.26
N LEU A 24 0.04 20.80 3.58
CA LEU A 24 -0.11 22.07 4.30
C LEU A 24 1.00 23.05 3.88
N HIS A 25 2.24 22.60 3.87
CA HIS A 25 3.39 23.39 3.45
C HIS A 25 3.24 23.90 2.02
N ASP A 26 2.84 23.05 1.08
CA ASP A 26 2.62 23.41 -0.33
C ASP A 26 1.51 24.47 -0.50
N LYS A 27 0.62 24.59 0.49
CA LYS A 27 -0.43 25.65 0.57
C LYS A 27 -0.01 26.86 1.41
N GLY A 28 1.24 26.95 1.84
CA GLY A 28 1.74 28.05 2.67
C GLY A 28 1.28 28.02 4.12
N VAL A 29 0.75 26.87 4.60
CA VAL A 29 0.34 26.71 5.99
C VAL A 29 1.49 26.09 6.79
N ALA A 30 1.92 26.79 7.85
CA ALA A 30 2.93 26.28 8.77
C ALA A 30 2.40 25.03 9.50
N ALA A 31 3.20 23.95 9.50
CA ALA A 31 2.85 22.72 10.19
C ALA A 31 4.03 22.22 11.01
N THR A 32 3.75 21.64 12.17
CA THR A 32 4.74 20.92 12.99
C THR A 32 4.25 19.48 13.17
N VAL A 33 5.09 18.51 12.79
CA VAL A 33 4.81 17.09 12.97
C VAL A 33 5.43 16.64 14.28
N LEU A 34 4.61 16.09 15.18
CA LEU A 34 5.05 15.57 16.49
C LEU A 34 5.04 14.04 16.42
N GLU A 35 6.22 13.43 16.52
CA GLU A 35 6.40 11.98 16.44
C GLU A 35 6.93 11.44 17.78
N ALA A 36 6.26 10.42 18.31
CA ALA A 36 6.60 9.85 19.62
C ALA A 36 7.87 8.99 19.59
N SER A 37 8.23 8.44 18.43
CA SER A 37 9.38 7.55 18.26
C SER A 37 10.66 8.29 17.86
N ASP A 38 11.71 7.53 17.67
CA ASP A 38 13.06 7.97 17.29
C ASP A 38 13.26 8.22 15.81
N GLY A 39 12.21 8.01 15.00
CA GLY A 39 12.29 8.15 13.53
C GLY A 39 10.94 8.24 12.85
N VAL A 40 10.95 8.70 11.59
CA VAL A 40 9.76 8.80 10.76
C VAL A 40 9.35 7.44 10.19
N GLY A 41 8.11 7.35 9.68
CA GLY A 41 7.60 6.22 8.91
C GLY A 41 6.56 5.37 9.64
N GLY A 42 6.50 5.40 10.96
CA GLY A 42 5.55 4.59 11.72
C GLY A 42 5.72 3.09 11.42
N ARG A 43 4.76 2.49 10.72
CA ARG A 43 4.79 1.08 10.28
C ARG A 43 5.62 0.85 9.00
N VAL A 44 6.08 1.90 8.34
CA VAL A 44 6.91 1.82 7.13
C VAL A 44 8.31 2.29 7.50
N ARG A 45 9.05 1.42 8.16
CA ARG A 45 10.44 1.66 8.59
C ARG A 45 11.30 0.48 8.19
N THR A 46 12.58 0.76 7.94
CA THR A 46 13.60 -0.25 7.64
C THR A 46 14.69 -0.19 8.69
N ASP A 47 15.01 -1.32 9.29
CA ASP A 47 16.18 -1.47 10.16
C ASP A 47 17.35 -1.99 9.34
N ARG A 48 18.54 -1.47 9.64
CA ARG A 48 19.77 -2.01 9.09
C ARG A 48 20.44 -2.86 10.18
N VAL A 49 20.56 -4.16 9.90
CA VAL A 49 21.22 -5.11 10.81
C VAL A 49 22.34 -5.78 10.01
N GLU A 50 23.59 -5.48 10.37
CA GLU A 50 24.75 -5.86 9.56
C GLU A 50 24.60 -5.36 8.12
N ASP A 51 24.57 -6.26 7.13
CA ASP A 51 24.39 -5.95 5.71
C ASP A 51 22.93 -6.16 5.22
N PHE A 52 21.99 -6.45 6.12
CA PHE A 52 20.59 -6.68 5.78
C PHE A 52 19.73 -5.44 6.04
N LEU A 53 18.76 -5.23 5.13
CA LEU A 53 17.67 -4.28 5.30
C LEU A 53 16.43 -5.04 5.72
N LEU A 54 15.89 -4.74 6.90
CA LEU A 54 14.75 -5.42 7.49
C LEU A 54 13.57 -4.46 7.59
N ASP A 55 12.60 -4.62 6.69
CA ASP A 55 11.39 -3.82 6.70
C ASP A 55 10.43 -4.26 7.82
N ARG A 56 9.99 -3.31 8.67
CA ARG A 56 9.17 -3.59 9.87
C ARG A 56 7.71 -3.88 9.58
N GLY A 57 7.20 -3.54 8.42
CA GLY A 57 5.77 -3.67 8.11
C GLY A 57 5.53 -3.95 6.64
N PHE A 58 5.16 -2.95 5.89
CA PHE A 58 4.95 -3.09 4.46
C PHE A 58 6.26 -3.38 3.74
N GLN A 59 6.25 -4.40 2.90
CA GLN A 59 7.44 -4.95 2.25
C GLN A 59 7.45 -4.67 0.74
N VAL A 60 6.44 -4.00 0.20
CA VAL A 60 6.34 -3.68 -1.21
C VAL A 60 5.53 -2.39 -1.43
N LEU A 61 5.88 -1.67 -2.50
CA LEU A 61 5.12 -0.54 -3.03
C LEU A 61 4.41 -0.97 -4.32
N LEU A 62 3.11 -0.70 -4.41
CA LEU A 62 2.39 -0.78 -5.68
C LEU A 62 2.49 0.58 -6.36
N THR A 63 3.21 0.65 -7.47
CA THR A 63 3.56 1.92 -8.11
C THR A 63 2.37 2.66 -8.74
N ALA A 64 1.22 1.99 -8.89
CA ALA A 64 -0.01 2.60 -9.41
C ALA A 64 -0.84 3.37 -8.39
N TYR A 65 -0.47 3.39 -7.11
CA TYR A 65 -1.20 4.21 -6.12
C TYR A 65 -1.16 5.69 -6.51
N PRO A 66 -2.31 6.37 -6.73
CA PRO A 66 -2.33 7.75 -7.19
C PRO A 66 -1.60 8.71 -6.25
N GLU A 67 -1.86 8.60 -4.93
CA GLU A 67 -1.20 9.45 -3.94
C GLU A 67 0.32 9.18 -3.85
N ALA A 68 0.77 7.95 -4.11
CA ALA A 68 2.20 7.65 -4.15
C ALA A 68 2.86 8.30 -5.38
N ASN A 69 2.20 8.26 -6.54
CA ASN A 69 2.68 8.92 -7.75
C ASN A 69 2.76 10.45 -7.61
N ASP A 70 1.82 11.06 -6.86
CA ASP A 70 1.79 12.50 -6.63
C ASP A 70 2.80 12.94 -5.53
N ALA A 71 3.09 12.04 -4.58
CA ALA A 71 3.89 12.36 -3.39
C ALA A 71 5.37 12.04 -3.51
N LEU A 72 5.74 11.04 -4.33
CA LEU A 72 7.06 10.41 -4.31
C LEU A 72 7.79 10.58 -5.64
N ASP A 73 9.09 10.81 -5.57
CA ASP A 73 9.99 10.67 -6.72
C ASP A 73 10.51 9.23 -6.78
N TYR A 74 9.96 8.44 -7.70
CA TYR A 74 10.34 7.04 -7.89
C TYR A 74 11.78 6.86 -8.43
N ARG A 75 12.35 7.88 -9.06
CA ARG A 75 13.74 7.84 -9.54
C ARG A 75 14.71 7.95 -8.37
N GLU A 76 14.43 8.87 -7.44
CA GLU A 76 15.22 9.04 -6.23
C GLU A 76 15.14 7.80 -5.31
N LEU A 77 13.99 7.12 -5.30
CA LEU A 77 13.80 5.88 -4.54
C LEU A 77 14.52 4.68 -5.17
N GLU A 78 14.95 4.77 -6.44
CA GLU A 78 15.62 3.68 -7.15
C GLU A 78 14.87 2.36 -7.05
N LEU A 79 13.60 2.35 -7.52
CA LEU A 79 12.70 1.23 -7.37
C LEU A 79 13.15 0.00 -8.16
N HIS A 80 13.20 -1.15 -7.50
CA HIS A 80 13.40 -2.46 -8.10
C HIS A 80 12.06 -3.20 -8.26
N PRO A 81 11.54 -3.32 -9.50
CA PRO A 81 10.30 -4.04 -9.72
C PRO A 81 10.50 -5.54 -9.61
N PHE A 82 9.54 -6.21 -8.98
CA PHE A 82 9.44 -7.66 -8.96
C PHE A 82 8.93 -8.21 -10.29
N TYR A 83 9.18 -9.50 -10.52
CA TYR A 83 8.58 -10.22 -11.62
C TYR A 83 7.04 -10.14 -11.57
N PRO A 84 6.35 -9.75 -12.67
CA PRO A 84 4.90 -9.62 -12.68
C PRO A 84 4.21 -10.99 -12.70
N GLY A 85 4.09 -11.60 -11.56
CA GLY A 85 3.53 -12.92 -11.36
C GLY A 85 3.64 -13.40 -9.92
N ALA A 86 3.29 -14.65 -9.70
CA ALA A 86 3.37 -15.27 -8.39
C ALA A 86 3.87 -16.72 -8.50
N MET A 87 4.57 -17.20 -7.49
CA MET A 87 4.84 -18.61 -7.30
C MET A 87 3.82 -19.22 -6.35
N ILE A 88 3.05 -20.19 -6.84
CA ILE A 88 1.96 -20.81 -6.10
C ILE A 88 2.34 -22.24 -5.77
N ARG A 89 2.27 -22.64 -4.49
CA ARG A 89 2.47 -24.00 -4.08
C ARG A 89 1.18 -24.81 -4.27
N THR A 90 1.22 -25.77 -5.17
CA THR A 90 0.09 -26.69 -5.42
C THR A 90 0.60 -28.10 -5.70
N GLY A 91 -0.05 -29.12 -5.12
CA GLY A 91 0.36 -30.51 -5.27
C GLY A 91 1.81 -30.80 -4.85
N GLY A 92 2.34 -30.09 -3.85
CA GLY A 92 3.73 -30.23 -3.39
C GLY A 92 4.78 -29.56 -4.29
N LYS A 93 4.38 -28.93 -5.38
CA LYS A 93 5.27 -28.24 -6.34
C LYS A 93 5.02 -26.73 -6.34
N LEU A 94 6.05 -25.93 -6.67
CA LEU A 94 5.93 -24.51 -6.95
C LEU A 94 5.62 -24.33 -8.44
N VAL A 95 4.55 -23.60 -8.73
CA VAL A 95 4.12 -23.28 -10.09
C VAL A 95 4.15 -21.77 -10.27
N THR A 96 4.87 -21.29 -11.27
CA THR A 96 4.90 -19.85 -11.61
C THR A 96 3.67 -19.50 -12.43
N VAL A 97 2.93 -18.51 -11.97
CA VAL A 97 1.78 -17.89 -12.66
C VAL A 97 2.18 -16.46 -12.99
N ALA A 98 2.35 -16.14 -14.26
CA ALA A 98 2.68 -14.81 -14.74
C ALA A 98 1.42 -14.01 -15.09
N ASP A 99 1.51 -12.68 -15.03
CA ASP A 99 0.50 -11.80 -15.62
C ASP A 99 0.58 -11.92 -17.15
N PRO A 100 -0.42 -12.53 -17.84
CA PRO A 100 -0.37 -12.75 -19.27
C PRO A 100 -0.45 -11.46 -20.08
N PHE A 101 -0.90 -10.36 -19.49
CA PHE A 101 -0.99 -9.05 -20.17
C PHE A 101 0.38 -8.36 -20.21
N ARG A 102 1.27 -8.70 -19.28
CA ARG A 102 2.61 -8.13 -19.17
C ARG A 102 3.70 -9.06 -19.70
N ARG A 103 3.47 -10.39 -19.65
CA ARG A 103 4.40 -11.46 -20.06
C ARG A 103 3.70 -12.44 -20.99
N ARG A 104 3.56 -12.05 -22.26
CA ARG A 104 2.78 -12.81 -23.26
C ARG A 104 3.24 -14.25 -23.46
N TRP A 105 4.56 -14.49 -23.44
CA TRP A 105 5.13 -15.83 -23.60
C TRP A 105 4.95 -16.72 -22.37
N ASP A 106 5.03 -16.15 -21.18
CA ASP A 106 4.79 -16.87 -19.93
C ASP A 106 3.28 -17.10 -19.69
N GLY A 107 2.44 -16.34 -20.37
CA GLY A 107 0.98 -16.47 -20.32
C GLY A 107 0.49 -17.84 -20.78
N LEU A 108 1.16 -18.46 -21.77
CA LEU A 108 0.82 -19.82 -22.23
C LEU A 108 1.07 -20.88 -21.14
N ARG A 109 2.16 -20.76 -20.40
CA ARG A 109 2.46 -21.63 -19.25
C ARG A 109 1.47 -21.38 -18.11
N THR A 110 1.12 -20.13 -17.85
CA THR A 110 0.09 -19.74 -16.89
C THR A 110 -1.28 -20.33 -17.26
N ALA A 111 -1.61 -20.36 -18.55
CA ALA A 111 -2.86 -20.98 -19.03
C ALA A 111 -2.96 -22.49 -18.71
N LEU A 112 -1.84 -23.17 -18.63
CA LEU A 112 -1.76 -24.62 -18.31
C LEU A 112 -1.52 -24.86 -16.81
N ALA A 113 -1.27 -23.82 -16.01
CA ALA A 113 -1.00 -23.99 -14.58
C ALA A 113 -2.24 -24.55 -13.84
N PRO A 114 -2.06 -25.51 -12.89
CA PRO A 114 -3.13 -26.16 -12.16
C PRO A 114 -3.66 -25.26 -11.01
N VAL A 115 -3.92 -23.99 -11.33
CA VAL A 115 -4.43 -22.96 -10.43
C VAL A 115 -5.76 -22.48 -10.98
N GLY A 116 -6.82 -23.26 -10.72
CA GLY A 116 -8.15 -23.02 -11.30
C GLY A 116 -8.29 -23.57 -12.73
N GLY A 117 -9.54 -23.58 -13.23
CA GLY A 117 -9.90 -24.02 -14.57
C GLY A 117 -9.79 -22.96 -15.65
N LEU A 118 -10.10 -23.29 -16.90
CA LEU A 118 -10.14 -22.34 -18.00
C LEU A 118 -11.18 -21.22 -17.76
N GLY A 119 -12.32 -21.54 -17.15
CA GLY A 119 -13.33 -20.58 -16.75
C GLY A 119 -12.78 -19.53 -15.78
N ASP A 120 -12.00 -19.96 -14.78
CA ASP A 120 -11.36 -19.03 -13.83
C ASP A 120 -10.41 -18.06 -14.53
N LYS A 121 -9.64 -18.53 -15.51
CA LYS A 121 -8.69 -17.70 -16.26
C LYS A 121 -9.40 -16.64 -17.12
N LEU A 122 -10.55 -16.99 -17.70
CA LEU A 122 -11.43 -16.03 -18.39
C LEU A 122 -12.02 -15.03 -17.39
N ASN A 123 -12.41 -15.47 -16.20
CA ASN A 123 -12.95 -14.61 -15.16
C ASN A 123 -11.87 -13.65 -14.60
N VAL A 124 -10.60 -14.06 -14.51
CA VAL A 124 -9.47 -13.16 -14.21
C VAL A 124 -9.37 -12.04 -15.25
N ALA A 125 -9.49 -12.35 -16.53
CA ALA A 125 -9.46 -11.33 -17.59
C ALA A 125 -10.65 -10.37 -17.50
N LYS A 126 -11.86 -10.88 -17.21
CA LYS A 126 -13.06 -10.06 -16.99
C LYS A 126 -12.90 -9.16 -15.76
N LEU A 127 -12.42 -9.72 -14.65
CA LEU A 127 -12.14 -8.97 -13.42
C LEU A 127 -11.14 -7.84 -13.70
N ARG A 128 -10.00 -8.15 -14.34
CA ARG A 128 -9.02 -7.14 -14.72
C ARG A 128 -9.66 -6.00 -15.53
N ARG A 129 -10.40 -6.34 -16.59
CA ARG A 129 -11.09 -5.33 -17.41
C ARG A 129 -12.06 -4.48 -16.58
N ARG A 130 -12.83 -5.11 -15.68
CA ARG A 130 -13.79 -4.44 -14.81
C ARG A 130 -13.11 -3.46 -13.86
N VAL A 131 -12.02 -3.87 -13.19
CA VAL A 131 -11.36 -3.02 -12.19
C VAL A 131 -10.52 -1.92 -12.82
N THR A 132 -10.00 -2.11 -14.03
CA THR A 132 -9.21 -1.09 -14.73
C THR A 132 -10.05 -0.09 -15.53
N ALA A 133 -11.35 -0.33 -15.67
CA ALA A 133 -12.26 0.59 -16.34
C ALA A 133 -12.77 1.67 -15.40
N GLY A 134 -13.01 2.86 -15.94
CA GLY A 134 -13.59 3.99 -15.22
C GLY A 134 -12.66 4.64 -14.20
N SER A 135 -13.21 5.57 -13.43
CA SER A 135 -12.48 6.30 -12.39
C SER A 135 -12.44 5.54 -11.06
N LEU A 136 -11.65 6.02 -10.08
CA LEU A 136 -11.65 5.45 -8.72
C LEU A 136 -12.94 5.78 -7.99
N GLU A 137 -13.51 6.95 -8.22
CA GLU A 137 -14.79 7.35 -7.65
C GLU A 137 -15.90 6.40 -8.09
N GLU A 138 -15.93 6.04 -9.38
CA GLU A 138 -16.88 5.05 -9.91
C GLU A 138 -16.66 3.66 -9.28
N LEU A 139 -15.40 3.26 -9.06
CA LEU A 139 -15.09 2.00 -8.39
C LEU A 139 -15.63 1.99 -6.94
N PHE A 140 -15.36 3.05 -6.17
CA PHE A 140 -15.82 3.16 -4.79
C PHE A 140 -17.32 3.45 -4.65
N ALA A 141 -18.00 3.87 -5.71
CA ALA A 141 -19.46 4.01 -5.75
C ALA A 141 -20.20 2.68 -6.03
N ARG A 142 -19.51 1.61 -6.42
CA ARG A 142 -20.12 0.30 -6.67
C ARG A 142 -20.80 -0.25 -5.41
N PRO A 143 -21.82 -1.11 -5.54
CA PRO A 143 -22.39 -1.83 -4.39
C PRO A 143 -21.29 -2.58 -3.62
N GLU A 144 -21.32 -2.46 -2.31
CA GLU A 144 -20.34 -3.08 -1.43
C GLU A 144 -20.82 -4.45 -0.95
N THR A 145 -19.94 -5.44 -1.08
CA THR A 145 -20.11 -6.79 -0.54
C THR A 145 -18.80 -7.22 0.09
N THR A 146 -18.70 -8.43 0.56
CA THR A 146 -17.41 -9.01 0.93
C THR A 146 -16.60 -9.39 -0.30
N THR A 147 -15.28 -9.43 -0.17
CA THR A 147 -14.37 -9.94 -1.22
C THR A 147 -14.78 -11.35 -1.66
N ARG A 148 -15.14 -12.22 -0.70
CA ARG A 148 -15.57 -13.59 -0.98
C ARG A 148 -16.84 -13.63 -1.85
N GLU A 149 -17.85 -12.84 -1.49
CA GLU A 149 -19.10 -12.73 -2.28
C GLU A 149 -18.84 -12.17 -3.69
N ALA A 150 -17.96 -11.17 -3.80
CA ALA A 150 -17.59 -10.61 -5.10
C ALA A 150 -16.87 -11.63 -5.99
N LEU A 151 -15.99 -12.46 -5.43
CA LEU A 151 -15.32 -13.54 -6.16
C LEU A 151 -16.31 -14.62 -6.59
N ALA A 152 -17.24 -15.04 -5.72
CA ALA A 152 -18.30 -16.00 -6.03
C ALA A 152 -19.22 -15.45 -7.14
N ALA A 153 -19.68 -14.21 -7.04
CA ALA A 153 -20.47 -13.54 -8.07
C ALA A 153 -19.70 -13.38 -9.40
N GLY A 154 -18.37 -13.26 -9.33
CA GLY A 154 -17.47 -13.25 -10.49
C GLY A 154 -17.30 -14.62 -11.16
N GLY A 155 -17.89 -15.69 -10.61
CA GLY A 155 -17.86 -17.05 -11.12
C GLY A 155 -16.53 -17.77 -10.92
N PHE A 156 -15.75 -17.37 -9.92
CA PHE A 156 -14.52 -18.07 -9.56
C PHE A 156 -14.80 -19.37 -8.80
N SER A 157 -14.07 -20.44 -9.16
CA SER A 157 -14.14 -21.69 -8.44
C SER A 157 -13.50 -21.61 -7.05
N GLU A 158 -13.96 -22.42 -6.09
CA GLU A 158 -13.34 -22.51 -4.77
C GLU A 158 -11.84 -22.89 -4.87
N VAL A 159 -11.47 -23.70 -5.87
CA VAL A 159 -10.07 -24.05 -6.14
C VAL A 159 -9.24 -22.79 -6.47
N MET A 160 -9.75 -21.89 -7.29
CA MET A 160 -9.08 -20.64 -7.63
C MET A 160 -9.04 -19.68 -6.44
N VAL A 161 -10.12 -19.62 -5.67
CA VAL A 161 -10.19 -18.80 -4.45
C VAL A 161 -9.14 -19.29 -3.45
N ASP A 162 -9.09 -20.56 -3.15
CA ASP A 162 -8.20 -21.12 -2.11
C ASP A 162 -6.73 -21.14 -2.52
N ARG A 163 -6.43 -21.34 -3.81
CA ARG A 163 -5.03 -21.46 -4.27
C ARG A 163 -4.41 -20.11 -4.65
N PHE A 164 -5.21 -19.12 -5.02
CA PHE A 164 -4.71 -17.84 -5.52
C PHE A 164 -5.23 -16.65 -4.70
N PHE A 165 -6.54 -16.42 -4.68
CA PHE A 165 -7.08 -15.20 -4.09
C PHE A 165 -6.90 -15.15 -2.57
N ARG A 166 -7.21 -16.24 -1.86
CA ARG A 166 -7.08 -16.29 -0.40
C ARG A 166 -5.65 -16.12 0.09
N PRO A 167 -4.63 -16.83 -0.45
CA PRO A 167 -3.25 -16.59 -0.03
C PRO A 167 -2.76 -15.19 -0.34
N LEU A 168 -3.10 -14.63 -1.50
CA LEU A 168 -2.66 -13.29 -1.89
C LEU A 168 -3.40 -12.20 -1.12
N PHE A 169 -4.72 -12.14 -1.24
CA PHE A 169 -5.52 -11.06 -0.66
C PHE A 169 -5.77 -11.25 0.83
N GLY A 170 -5.81 -12.47 1.32
CA GLY A 170 -5.81 -12.76 2.76
C GLY A 170 -4.54 -12.23 3.45
N GLY A 171 -3.38 -12.30 2.76
CA GLY A 171 -2.15 -11.69 3.22
C GLY A 171 -2.13 -10.17 3.10
N VAL A 172 -2.52 -9.63 1.94
CA VAL A 172 -2.52 -8.17 1.69
C VAL A 172 -3.53 -7.43 2.58
N LEU A 173 -4.72 -7.99 2.76
CA LEU A 173 -5.81 -7.37 3.54
C LEU A 173 -5.83 -7.84 5.01
N LEU A 174 -4.94 -8.76 5.39
CA LEU A 174 -4.86 -9.39 6.73
C LEU A 174 -6.19 -10.03 7.15
N ASP A 175 -6.88 -10.64 6.19
CA ASP A 175 -8.19 -11.24 6.38
C ASP A 175 -8.32 -12.54 5.56
N HIS A 176 -8.05 -13.68 6.20
CA HIS A 176 -8.10 -14.99 5.56
C HIS A 176 -9.50 -15.44 5.14
N GLU A 177 -10.55 -14.92 5.77
CA GLU A 177 -11.93 -15.23 5.43
C GLU A 177 -12.43 -14.46 4.20
N LEU A 178 -11.65 -13.48 3.73
CA LEU A 178 -11.99 -12.60 2.62
C LEU A 178 -13.31 -11.83 2.88
N GLY A 179 -13.56 -11.48 4.15
CA GLY A 179 -14.69 -10.66 4.59
C GLY A 179 -14.51 -9.17 4.32
N THR A 180 -13.29 -8.74 4.01
CA THR A 180 -12.97 -7.34 3.69
C THR A 180 -13.78 -6.84 2.49
N SER A 181 -14.05 -5.54 2.45
CA SER A 181 -14.79 -4.84 1.38
C SER A 181 -14.35 -5.24 -0.03
N SER A 182 -15.32 -5.59 -0.86
CA SER A 182 -15.12 -5.86 -2.29
C SER A 182 -14.53 -4.66 -3.05
N ARG A 183 -14.84 -3.44 -2.61
CA ARG A 183 -14.28 -2.21 -3.21
C ARG A 183 -12.78 -2.11 -2.92
N MET A 184 -12.36 -2.42 -1.69
CA MET A 184 -10.94 -2.44 -1.34
C MET A 184 -10.19 -3.53 -2.10
N PHE A 185 -10.77 -4.73 -2.22
CA PHE A 185 -10.23 -5.80 -3.05
C PHE A 185 -10.06 -5.35 -4.51
N GLU A 186 -11.10 -4.78 -5.13
CA GLU A 186 -11.06 -4.30 -6.51
C GLU A 186 -10.03 -3.17 -6.69
N PHE A 187 -9.92 -2.26 -5.71
CA PHE A 187 -8.93 -1.20 -5.71
C PHE A 187 -7.50 -1.76 -5.69
N VAL A 188 -7.19 -2.66 -4.75
CA VAL A 188 -5.87 -3.27 -4.65
C VAL A 188 -5.55 -4.11 -5.91
N TYR A 189 -6.54 -4.87 -6.42
CA TYR A 189 -6.37 -5.62 -7.67
C TYR A 189 -6.09 -4.69 -8.86
N ARG A 190 -6.75 -3.52 -8.92
CA ARG A 190 -6.47 -2.49 -9.94
C ARG A 190 -5.04 -1.98 -9.84
N MET A 191 -4.52 -1.76 -8.63
CA MET A 191 -3.13 -1.33 -8.43
C MET A 191 -2.13 -2.37 -8.93
N PHE A 192 -2.36 -3.66 -8.64
CA PHE A 192 -1.57 -4.76 -9.21
C PHE A 192 -1.66 -4.82 -10.74
N ALA A 193 -2.84 -4.54 -11.30
CA ALA A 193 -3.07 -4.61 -12.74
C ALA A 193 -2.41 -3.47 -13.52
N LEU A 194 -2.30 -2.27 -12.94
CA LEU A 194 -1.84 -1.06 -13.62
C LEU A 194 -0.39 -0.70 -13.35
N GLY A 195 0.14 -1.08 -12.19
CA GLY A 195 1.50 -0.74 -11.75
C GLY A 195 2.41 -1.94 -11.51
N ASP A 196 3.64 -1.64 -11.11
CA ASP A 196 4.59 -2.62 -10.63
C ASP A 196 4.45 -2.84 -9.13
N VAL A 197 4.81 -4.04 -8.69
CA VAL A 197 5.17 -4.32 -7.30
C VAL A 197 6.67 -4.07 -7.20
N ALA A 198 7.10 -3.13 -6.39
CA ALA A 198 8.50 -2.72 -6.34
C ALA A 198 8.98 -2.50 -4.90
N LEU A 199 10.27 -2.50 -4.73
CA LEU A 199 10.96 -2.21 -3.47
C LEU A 199 12.00 -1.12 -3.71
N PRO A 200 12.08 -0.07 -2.86
CA PRO A 200 13.18 0.89 -2.91
C PRO A 200 14.52 0.23 -2.60
N THR A 201 15.60 0.64 -3.26
CA THR A 201 16.96 0.14 -3.03
C THR A 201 17.40 0.18 -1.56
N ARG A 202 16.95 1.19 -0.82
CA ARG A 202 17.28 1.39 0.60
C ARG A 202 16.22 0.85 1.56
N GLY A 203 15.32 -0.03 1.08
CA GLY A 203 14.19 -0.54 1.86
C GLY A 203 13.00 0.41 1.89
N MET A 204 11.88 -0.04 2.43
CA MET A 204 10.63 0.72 2.48
C MET A 204 10.73 2.01 3.30
N GLY A 205 11.64 2.09 4.27
CA GLY A 205 11.92 3.28 5.07
C GLY A 205 12.36 4.50 4.27
N ALA A 206 12.91 4.30 3.06
CA ALA A 206 13.27 5.40 2.16
C ALA A 206 12.07 6.26 1.74
N ILE A 207 10.86 5.69 1.73
CA ILE A 207 9.62 6.40 1.38
C ILE A 207 9.28 7.51 2.39
N PRO A 208 9.12 7.23 3.68
CA PRO A 208 8.87 8.27 4.66
C PRO A 208 10.06 9.23 4.83
N GLU A 209 11.30 8.76 4.65
CA GLU A 209 12.49 9.63 4.65
C GLU A 209 12.43 10.67 3.53
N GLN A 210 12.06 10.27 2.31
CA GLN A 210 11.87 11.19 1.18
C GLN A 210 10.76 12.21 1.47
N LEU A 211 9.62 11.77 2.02
CA LEU A 211 8.53 12.66 2.40
C LEU A 211 8.96 13.69 3.45
N ALA A 212 9.70 13.24 4.48
CA ALA A 212 10.20 14.10 5.53
C ALA A 212 11.28 15.07 5.02
N GLY A 213 12.18 14.60 4.16
CA GLY A 213 13.22 15.42 3.52
C GLY A 213 12.68 16.57 2.68
N GLY A 214 11.46 16.46 2.19
CA GLY A 214 10.78 17.55 1.47
C GLY A 214 10.07 18.58 2.37
N LEU A 215 10.14 18.44 3.69
CA LEU A 215 9.60 19.41 4.65
C LEU A 215 10.69 20.39 5.13
N PRO A 216 10.31 21.59 5.58
CA PRO A 216 11.26 22.55 6.14
C PRO A 216 12.03 21.96 7.34
N PRO A 217 13.30 22.36 7.54
CA PRO A 217 14.06 21.97 8.73
C PRO A 217 13.31 22.28 10.02
N GLY A 218 13.26 21.33 10.95
CA GLY A 218 12.56 21.48 12.22
C GLY A 218 11.04 21.28 12.18
N CYS A 219 10.46 21.06 11.00
CA CYS A 219 9.03 20.75 10.86
C CYS A 219 8.67 19.40 11.53
N VAL A 220 9.55 18.39 11.49
CA VAL A 220 9.35 17.11 12.15
C VAL A 220 10.15 17.09 13.46
N ARG A 221 9.46 16.89 14.58
CA ARG A 221 10.03 16.76 15.92
C ARG A 221 9.85 15.34 16.42
N LEU A 222 10.96 14.63 16.57
CA LEU A 222 11.01 13.25 17.09
C LEU A 222 11.06 13.25 18.61
N GLY A 223 10.69 12.12 19.25
CA GLY A 223 10.62 11.98 20.71
C GLY A 223 9.48 12.76 21.37
N GLN A 224 8.60 13.36 20.58
CA GLN A 224 7.50 14.21 21.05
C GLN A 224 6.19 13.40 21.12
N ARG A 225 5.95 12.75 22.24
CA ARG A 225 4.74 11.96 22.47
C ARG A 225 3.59 12.88 22.91
N VAL A 226 2.60 13.05 22.06
CA VAL A 226 1.36 13.74 22.42
C VAL A 226 0.54 12.87 23.36
N ARG A 227 0.14 13.44 24.49
CA ARG A 227 -0.71 12.82 25.51
C ARG A 227 -2.17 13.24 25.35
N GLU A 228 -2.40 14.52 25.05
CA GLU A 228 -3.74 15.09 25.04
C GLU A 228 -3.86 16.16 23.95
N LEU A 229 -5.05 16.25 23.39
CA LEU A 229 -5.45 17.29 22.42
C LEU A 229 -6.44 18.22 23.12
N HIS A 230 -6.24 19.51 22.99
CA HIS A 230 -7.15 20.52 23.53
C HIS A 230 -7.32 21.70 22.57
N ASP A 231 -8.28 22.60 22.86
CA ASP A 231 -8.47 23.80 22.08
C ASP A 231 -7.22 24.69 22.11
N GLY A 232 -6.64 24.89 20.93
CA GLY A 232 -5.44 25.71 20.74
C GLY A 232 -4.10 25.01 20.86
N GLY A 233 -4.05 23.67 21.10
CA GLY A 233 -2.76 23.00 21.18
C GLY A 233 -2.78 21.52 21.53
N VAL A 234 -1.64 21.05 21.97
CA VAL A 234 -1.41 19.65 22.42
C VAL A 234 -0.60 19.68 23.72
N THR A 235 -0.82 18.68 24.58
CA THR A 235 0.03 18.44 25.74
C THR A 235 0.91 17.24 25.46
N LEU A 236 2.22 17.38 25.64
CA LEU A 236 3.20 16.32 25.49
C LEU A 236 3.27 15.46 26.77
N ALA A 237 3.85 14.27 26.65
CA ALA A 237 3.96 13.33 27.78
C ALA A 237 4.86 13.83 28.89
N ASP A 238 5.81 14.74 28.62
CA ASP A 238 6.70 15.43 29.55
C ASP A 238 6.06 16.65 30.23
N GLY A 239 4.84 17.00 29.84
CA GLY A 239 4.07 18.12 30.39
C GLY A 239 4.24 19.45 29.67
N GLU A 240 5.03 19.53 28.58
CA GLU A 240 5.09 20.70 27.70
C GLU A 240 3.76 20.88 26.93
N THR A 241 3.37 22.15 26.68
CA THR A 241 2.12 22.52 25.98
C THR A 241 2.39 23.52 24.85
#